data_3ee6a80e81bb74b78840bb735a4e7d10
#
_entry.id   3ee6a80e81bb74b78840bb735a4e7d10
#
_cell.length_a   1.000
_cell.length_b   1.000
_cell.length_c   1.000
_cell.angle_alpha   90.00
_cell.angle_beta   90.00
_cell.angle_gamma   90.00
#
_symmetry.space_group_name_H-M   'P 1'
#
loop_
_entity.id
_entity.type
_entity.pdbx_description
1 polymer ?
#
loop_
_entity_poly.entity_id
_entity_poly.type
_entity_poly.pdbx_seq_one_letter_code
_entity_poly.pdbx_strand_id
1 'polypeptide(L)'
;MYTMLNHVSREAHAIIVHTTLAVLTRLAREMRVPSYTALVVSLLLQRTQAPGQLPIGIVFSHLVPLAAASPRSGFVNMYTALGDAMRHALQHGDSAQWERLQHASLQLARALTPAAEAQGRDADAAAGEATPCLRKELMLPDVLALVIEAGTRRAGGRAAVQGLVHIVAALLAHADMHVHWQPPAELVYLFRNAWIVMVLVGGASSLTAPMPHGDPLNTIALKTPTLVPATARNYLDDDIDTYNVLRHDALATSADALRHALSPVLGHRALETRALSLARLAFVYAVLHVEWRRAACGRPSMALCYLVHPGIATSSVHAPLRAVMERTFAAFLVHVSERCHTHTADACLASEARNMLVALCHTRAAVRDEAHSYLERLVPACPWLFARAEVVATMLELVTLVSRGCDGELTSAFMPQYTFTSALAGVSIDLSDVYADRRALLESVSRRVRDILTRVQIDVPGALHGALLRYLQADTAADGLGATLALDVARGRTQRVGFSQVRRED
;
A
#
# COMPACT_ATOMS: atom_id res chain seq x y z
N MET A 1 45.19 8.94 8.91
CA MET A 1 43.89 8.34 9.14
C MET A 1 43.96 7.05 9.95
N TYR A 2 44.67 6.03 9.50
CA TYR A 2 44.83 4.76 10.22
C TYR A 2 45.46 4.93 11.61
N THR A 3 46.50 5.76 11.72
CA THR A 3 47.17 6.15 12.98
C THR A 3 46.24 6.91 13.92
N MET A 4 45.42 7.84 13.42
CA MET A 4 44.44 8.57 14.24
C MET A 4 43.42 7.63 14.85
N LEU A 5 42.85 6.71 14.05
CA LEU A 5 41.91 5.72 14.54
C LEU A 5 42.50 4.74 15.53
N ASN A 6 43.79 4.38 15.40
CA ASN A 6 44.51 3.52 16.33
C ASN A 6 44.80 4.18 17.70
N HIS A 7 45.05 5.47 17.71
CA HIS A 7 45.25 6.22 18.97
C HIS A 7 43.92 6.42 19.72
N VAL A 8 42.83 6.65 19.00
CA VAL A 8 41.51 6.86 19.58
C VAL A 8 40.96 5.60 20.27
N SER A 9 41.40 4.40 19.90
CA SER A 9 40.87 3.13 20.42
C SER A 9 41.38 2.71 21.81
N ARG A 10 42.41 3.28 22.33
CA ARG A 10 43.05 2.75 23.56
C ARG A 10 42.73 3.48 24.87
N GLU A 11 42.46 4.77 24.87
CA GLU A 11 42.26 5.53 26.13
C GLU A 11 41.41 6.81 25.97
N ALA A 12 40.74 7.02 24.86
CA ALA A 12 40.12 8.31 24.57
C ALA A 12 38.75 8.53 25.22
N HIS A 13 38.56 9.67 25.86
CA HIS A 13 37.27 10.19 26.24
C HIS A 13 36.26 10.13 25.05
N ALA A 14 35.03 9.80 25.33
CA ALA A 14 33.95 9.68 24.31
C ALA A 14 33.86 10.90 23.37
N ILE A 15 34.23 12.10 23.86
CA ILE A 15 34.26 13.34 23.08
C ILE A 15 35.31 13.28 21.97
N ILE A 16 36.49 12.72 22.22
CA ILE A 16 37.57 12.62 21.22
C ILE A 16 37.17 11.65 20.13
N VAL A 17 36.54 10.53 20.52
CA VAL A 17 35.99 9.54 19.57
C VAL A 17 34.94 10.17 18.65
N HIS A 18 33.94 10.83 19.23
CA HIS A 18 32.91 11.52 18.47
C HIS A 18 33.47 12.58 17.52
N THR A 19 34.41 13.40 18.01
CA THR A 19 35.03 14.45 17.20
C THR A 19 35.83 13.88 16.03
N THR A 20 36.61 12.82 16.28
CA THR A 20 37.42 12.17 15.22
C THR A 20 36.52 11.53 14.16
N LEU A 21 35.48 10.82 14.57
CA LEU A 21 34.49 10.23 13.64
C LEU A 21 33.76 11.32 12.84
N ALA A 22 33.31 12.39 13.49
CA ALA A 22 32.67 13.51 12.84
C ALA A 22 33.57 14.18 11.79
N VAL A 23 34.85 14.41 12.11
CA VAL A 23 35.80 14.97 11.15
C VAL A 23 36.04 14.05 9.96
N LEU A 24 36.21 12.74 10.19
CA LEU A 24 36.48 11.78 9.13
C LEU A 24 35.29 11.65 8.18
N THR A 25 34.06 11.58 8.74
CA THR A 25 32.86 11.46 7.94
C THR A 25 32.51 12.75 7.18
N ARG A 26 32.74 13.92 7.80
CA ARG A 26 32.61 15.20 7.12
C ARG A 26 33.62 15.36 5.98
N LEU A 27 34.87 14.99 6.19
CA LEU A 27 35.92 15.00 5.16
C LEU A 27 35.52 14.11 3.98
N ALA A 28 35.05 12.89 4.25
CA ALA A 28 34.62 11.96 3.20
C ALA A 28 33.46 12.53 2.37
N ARG A 29 32.53 13.24 3.01
CA ARG A 29 31.37 13.87 2.35
C ARG A 29 31.79 15.07 1.51
N GLU A 30 32.67 15.94 2.03
CA GLU A 30 33.10 17.16 1.34
C GLU A 30 34.05 16.85 0.15
N MET A 31 34.87 15.82 0.24
CA MET A 31 35.74 15.41 -0.85
C MET A 31 35.00 14.85 -2.07
N ARG A 32 33.76 14.33 -1.91
CA ARG A 32 32.91 13.75 -2.97
C ARG A 32 33.61 12.71 -3.85
N VAL A 33 34.62 11.99 -3.33
CA VAL A 33 35.33 10.95 -4.04
C VAL A 33 34.81 9.58 -3.61
N PRO A 34 34.11 8.83 -4.50
CA PRO A 34 33.44 7.56 -4.14
C PRO A 34 34.41 6.52 -3.52
N SER A 35 35.63 6.41 -4.05
CA SER A 35 36.61 5.47 -3.53
C SER A 35 37.11 5.85 -2.11
N TYR A 36 37.18 7.12 -1.80
CA TYR A 36 37.54 7.59 -0.46
C TYR A 36 36.37 7.34 0.51
N THR A 37 35.15 7.60 0.11
CA THR A 37 33.96 7.29 0.92
C THR A 37 33.88 5.79 1.22
N ALA A 38 34.05 4.93 0.22
CA ALA A 38 34.10 3.48 0.39
C ALA A 38 35.20 3.03 1.36
N LEU A 39 36.40 3.63 1.28
CA LEU A 39 37.48 3.34 2.18
C LEU A 39 37.14 3.72 3.62
N VAL A 40 36.56 4.92 3.85
CA VAL A 40 36.18 5.38 5.20
C VAL A 40 35.13 4.44 5.78
N VAL A 41 34.05 4.08 5.00
CA VAL A 41 33.06 3.14 5.42
C VAL A 41 33.66 1.79 5.79
N SER A 42 34.50 1.21 4.95
CA SER A 42 35.18 -0.07 5.21
C SER A 42 36.05 -0.04 6.47
N LEU A 43 36.86 1.00 6.67
CA LEU A 43 37.68 1.15 7.85
C LEU A 43 36.87 1.29 9.14
N LEU A 44 35.76 2.04 9.10
CA LEU A 44 34.91 2.21 10.26
C LEU A 44 34.16 0.93 10.60
N LEU A 45 33.68 0.19 9.61
CA LEU A 45 33.04 -1.13 9.81
C LEU A 45 34.03 -2.15 10.36
N GLN A 46 35.27 -2.20 9.85
CA GLN A 46 36.31 -3.10 10.36
C GLN A 46 36.61 -2.85 11.83
N ARG A 47 36.49 -1.58 12.28
CA ARG A 47 36.71 -1.21 13.69
C ARG A 47 35.57 -1.62 14.61
N THR A 48 34.38 -1.88 14.11
CA THR A 48 33.29 -2.39 14.93
C THR A 48 33.38 -3.88 15.20
N GLN A 49 34.19 -4.60 14.42
CA GLN A 49 34.30 -6.07 14.50
C GLN A 49 35.46 -6.54 15.43
N ALA A 50 36.35 -5.66 15.87
CA ALA A 50 37.49 -6.07 16.68
C ALA A 50 37.21 -5.91 18.19
N PRO A 51 37.62 -6.84 19.04
CA PRO A 51 37.35 -6.82 20.49
C PRO A 51 37.99 -5.58 21.19
N GLY A 52 37.22 -4.94 22.07
CA GLY A 52 37.69 -3.78 22.87
C GLY A 52 37.52 -2.42 22.19
N GLN A 53 36.63 -2.30 21.21
CA GLN A 53 36.52 -1.13 20.35
C GLN A 53 35.26 -0.28 20.53
N LEU A 54 35.15 0.75 19.68
CA LEU A 54 34.13 1.79 19.70
C LEU A 54 32.73 1.23 19.78
N PRO A 55 31.84 1.81 20.59
CA PRO A 55 30.46 1.41 20.63
C PRO A 55 29.84 1.50 19.23
N ILE A 56 29.36 0.37 18.72
CA ILE A 56 28.85 0.20 17.36
C ILE A 56 27.80 1.28 17.02
N GLY A 57 26.88 1.60 17.95
CA GLY A 57 25.87 2.61 17.74
C GLY A 57 26.44 4.03 17.50
N ILE A 58 27.60 4.35 18.07
CA ILE A 58 28.29 5.62 17.83
C ILE A 58 28.88 5.66 16.42
N VAL A 59 29.49 4.57 15.98
CA VAL A 59 30.06 4.48 14.63
C VAL A 59 28.97 4.63 13.58
N PHE A 60 27.82 3.94 13.75
CA PHE A 60 26.71 4.03 12.79
C PHE A 60 26.06 5.40 12.74
N SER A 61 25.94 6.14 13.85
CA SER A 61 25.43 7.52 13.82
C SER A 61 26.27 8.46 12.93
N HIS A 62 27.55 8.18 12.81
CA HIS A 62 28.45 8.92 11.92
C HIS A 62 28.53 8.36 10.49
N LEU A 63 28.23 7.06 10.27
CA LEU A 63 28.20 6.44 8.95
C LEU A 63 26.93 6.79 8.14
N VAL A 64 25.78 7.00 8.80
CA VAL A 64 24.50 7.32 8.16
C VAL A 64 24.60 8.49 7.16
N PRO A 65 25.26 9.63 7.49
CA PRO A 65 25.41 10.74 6.54
C PRO A 65 26.19 10.40 5.26
N LEU A 66 27.00 9.33 5.30
CA LEU A 66 27.77 8.85 4.15
C LEU A 66 26.97 7.87 3.27
N ALA A 67 25.86 7.35 3.77
CA ALA A 67 25.09 6.31 3.10
C ALA A 67 24.58 6.74 1.73
N ALA A 68 24.09 7.98 1.61
CA ALA A 68 23.59 8.53 0.37
C ALA A 68 24.70 8.77 -0.67
N ALA A 69 25.92 9.06 -0.21
CA ALA A 69 27.09 9.32 -1.05
C ALA A 69 27.92 8.07 -1.34
N SER A 70 27.62 6.94 -0.69
CA SER A 70 28.38 5.70 -0.85
C SER A 70 28.01 4.97 -2.16
N PRO A 71 28.96 4.33 -2.85
CA PRO A 71 28.64 3.42 -3.95
C PRO A 71 27.78 2.24 -3.44
N ARG A 72 27.07 1.57 -4.33
CA ARG A 72 26.15 0.47 -3.97
C ARG A 72 26.78 -0.57 -3.06
N SER A 73 27.99 -1.01 -3.35
CA SER A 73 28.71 -2.01 -2.55
C SER A 73 28.99 -1.52 -1.13
N GLY A 74 29.43 -0.26 -0.96
CA GLY A 74 29.64 0.35 0.35
C GLY A 74 28.36 0.49 1.15
N PHE A 75 27.25 0.86 0.50
CA PHE A 75 25.93 0.92 1.11
C PHE A 75 25.48 -0.45 1.60
N VAL A 76 25.56 -1.49 0.75
CA VAL A 76 25.18 -2.87 1.11
C VAL A 76 25.98 -3.34 2.32
N ASN A 77 27.30 -3.19 2.32
CA ASN A 77 28.13 -3.59 3.45
C ASN A 77 27.76 -2.87 4.75
N MET A 78 27.43 -1.58 4.66
CA MET A 78 27.03 -0.79 5.81
C MET A 78 25.67 -1.22 6.38
N TYR A 79 24.66 -1.39 5.56
CA TYR A 79 23.32 -1.75 6.08
C TYR A 79 23.29 -3.21 6.56
N THR A 80 24.06 -4.13 5.95
CA THR A 80 24.21 -5.50 6.42
C THR A 80 24.84 -5.52 7.81
N ALA A 81 25.95 -4.80 7.98
CA ALA A 81 26.60 -4.69 9.29
C ALA A 81 25.69 -4.03 10.34
N LEU A 82 24.86 -3.06 9.96
CA LEU A 82 23.85 -2.45 10.84
C LEU A 82 22.79 -3.48 11.24
N GLY A 83 22.28 -4.26 10.30
CA GLY A 83 21.33 -5.34 10.55
C GLY A 83 21.87 -6.41 11.49
N ASP A 84 23.12 -6.84 11.27
CA ASP A 84 23.79 -7.82 12.13
C ASP A 84 24.03 -7.28 13.54
N ALA A 85 24.42 -6.01 13.65
CA ALA A 85 24.56 -5.34 14.95
C ALA A 85 23.22 -5.24 15.69
N MET A 86 22.13 -4.95 14.97
CA MET A 86 20.79 -4.92 15.55
C MET A 86 20.34 -6.31 16.02
N ARG A 87 20.56 -7.37 15.23
CA ARG A 87 20.28 -8.74 15.65
C ARG A 87 21.09 -9.13 16.89
N HIS A 88 22.37 -8.79 16.91
CA HIS A 88 23.23 -9.05 18.07
C HIS A 88 22.75 -8.32 19.32
N ALA A 89 22.45 -7.03 19.25
CA ALA A 89 21.92 -6.26 20.38
C ALA A 89 20.57 -6.82 20.85
N LEU A 90 19.72 -7.22 19.92
CA LEU A 90 18.44 -7.87 20.19
C LEU A 90 18.67 -9.21 20.91
N GLN A 91 19.60 -10.05 20.45
CA GLN A 91 19.91 -11.37 21.04
C GLN A 91 20.46 -11.28 22.46
N HIS A 92 21.30 -10.32 22.74
CA HIS A 92 21.96 -10.16 24.05
C HIS A 92 21.17 -9.28 25.03
N GLY A 93 20.06 -8.66 24.59
CA GLY A 93 19.23 -7.81 25.45
C GLY A 93 19.88 -6.47 25.80
N ASP A 94 20.84 -5.99 24.99
CA ASP A 94 21.48 -4.68 25.20
C ASP A 94 20.54 -3.56 24.70
N SER A 95 19.68 -3.09 25.61
CA SER A 95 18.67 -2.06 25.31
C SER A 95 19.31 -0.73 24.88
N ALA A 96 20.42 -0.32 25.48
CA ALA A 96 21.07 0.94 25.17
C ALA A 96 21.71 0.93 23.77
N GLN A 97 22.34 -0.17 23.40
CA GLN A 97 22.89 -0.36 22.05
C GLN A 97 21.76 -0.48 21.03
N TRP A 98 20.69 -1.21 21.36
CA TRP A 98 19.50 -1.36 20.51
C TRP A 98 18.88 0.00 20.16
N GLU A 99 18.62 0.87 21.13
CA GLU A 99 18.06 2.21 20.89
C GLU A 99 18.93 3.07 19.97
N ARG A 100 20.24 3.03 20.15
CA ARG A 100 21.17 3.77 19.29
C ARG A 100 21.16 3.25 17.85
N LEU A 101 21.10 1.93 17.67
CA LEU A 101 21.06 1.30 16.34
C LEU A 101 19.71 1.53 15.66
N GLN A 102 18.62 1.49 16.42
CA GLN A 102 17.29 1.89 15.90
C GLN A 102 17.32 3.34 15.40
N HIS A 103 17.87 4.24 16.20
CA HIS A 103 17.96 5.64 15.80
C HIS A 103 18.81 5.84 14.54
N ALA A 104 19.95 5.17 14.44
CA ALA A 104 20.80 5.19 13.25
C ALA A 104 20.07 4.63 12.02
N SER A 105 19.36 3.51 12.17
CA SER A 105 18.56 2.89 11.10
C SER A 105 17.42 3.81 10.64
N LEU A 106 16.72 4.47 11.57
CA LEU A 106 15.69 5.43 11.25
C LEU A 106 16.23 6.66 10.51
N GLN A 107 17.38 7.18 10.95
CA GLN A 107 18.07 8.27 10.25
C GLN A 107 18.47 7.85 8.84
N LEU A 108 18.99 6.62 8.67
CA LEU A 108 19.33 6.07 7.37
C LEU A 108 18.10 6.00 6.46
N ALA A 109 17.00 5.44 6.95
CA ALA A 109 15.74 5.34 6.20
C ALA A 109 15.24 6.72 5.75
N ARG A 110 15.37 7.74 6.61
CA ARG A 110 15.00 9.13 6.30
C ARG A 110 15.97 9.81 5.33
N ALA A 111 17.27 9.55 5.44
CA ALA A 111 18.29 10.11 4.55
C ALA A 111 18.15 9.61 3.09
N LEU A 112 17.53 8.46 2.90
CA LEU A 112 17.20 7.91 1.59
C LEU A 112 15.89 8.51 1.00
N THR A 113 15.29 9.52 1.63
CA THR A 113 14.08 10.19 1.15
C THR A 113 14.40 11.22 0.05
N PRO A 114 13.45 11.54 -0.87
CA PRO A 114 13.70 12.25 -2.12
C PRO A 114 14.06 13.75 -2.04
N ALA A 115 14.43 14.28 -0.90
CA ALA A 115 15.09 15.60 -0.89
C ALA A 115 16.34 15.63 -1.80
N ALA A 116 16.86 14.45 -2.17
CA ALA A 116 17.84 14.25 -3.23
C ALA A 116 17.30 14.39 -4.65
N GLU A 117 15.97 14.32 -4.88
CA GLU A 117 15.37 14.41 -6.22
C GLU A 117 15.52 15.80 -6.86
N ALA A 118 15.61 16.85 -6.05
CA ALA A 118 15.86 18.20 -6.57
C ALA A 118 17.28 18.41 -7.10
N GLN A 119 18.23 17.55 -6.70
CA GLN A 119 19.63 17.62 -7.12
C GLN A 119 20.05 16.56 -8.14
N GLY A 120 19.20 15.56 -8.40
CA GLY A 120 19.56 14.33 -9.13
C GLY A 120 19.21 14.30 -10.60
N ARG A 121 18.46 15.26 -11.16
CA ARG A 121 18.08 15.20 -12.59
C ARG A 121 19.27 15.31 -13.56
N ASP A 122 20.38 15.90 -13.14
CA ASP A 122 21.57 16.06 -13.99
C ASP A 122 22.67 15.00 -13.71
N ALA A 123 22.57 14.21 -12.63
CA ALA A 123 23.56 13.21 -12.25
C ALA A 123 23.25 11.79 -12.74
N ASP A 124 22.00 11.48 -13.08
CA ASP A 124 21.57 10.12 -13.48
C ASP A 124 21.99 9.71 -14.90
N ALA A 125 22.47 10.65 -15.70
CA ALA A 125 22.94 10.35 -17.06
C ALA A 125 24.35 9.74 -17.13
N ALA A 126 25.13 9.79 -16.05
CA ALA A 126 26.56 9.45 -16.07
C ALA A 126 26.95 8.20 -15.25
N ALA A 127 26.10 7.67 -14.39
CA ALA A 127 26.43 6.52 -13.57
C ALA A 127 25.27 5.55 -13.49
N GLY A 128 25.42 4.34 -13.97
CA GLY A 128 24.51 3.21 -13.78
C GLY A 128 24.39 2.77 -12.32
N GLU A 129 24.37 3.69 -11.37
CA GLU A 129 24.31 3.45 -9.94
C GLU A 129 22.86 3.54 -9.43
N ALA A 130 22.51 2.56 -8.61
CA ALA A 130 21.19 2.37 -8.03
C ALA A 130 20.62 3.64 -7.39
N THR A 131 19.46 4.06 -7.87
CA THR A 131 18.67 5.15 -7.33
C THR A 131 18.36 4.96 -5.82
N PRO A 132 18.06 6.04 -5.06
CA PRO A 132 17.65 5.95 -3.65
C PRO A 132 16.51 4.96 -3.39
N CYS A 133 15.59 4.79 -4.34
CA CYS A 133 14.51 3.80 -4.32
C CYS A 133 15.04 2.36 -4.16
N LEU A 134 16.00 1.97 -4.99
CA LEU A 134 16.58 0.62 -4.96
C LEU A 134 17.27 0.30 -3.62
N ARG A 135 17.82 1.31 -2.94
CA ARG A 135 18.44 1.15 -1.61
C ARG A 135 17.39 0.88 -0.52
N LYS A 136 16.22 1.51 -0.60
CA LYS A 136 15.10 1.23 0.31
C LYS A 136 14.52 -0.17 0.10
N GLU A 137 14.39 -0.58 -1.16
CA GLU A 137 13.94 -1.93 -1.51
C GLU A 137 14.88 -3.02 -0.96
N LEU A 138 16.18 -2.76 -0.92
CA LEU A 138 17.15 -3.67 -0.32
C LEU A 138 17.03 -3.76 1.21
N MET A 139 16.72 -2.65 1.90
CA MET A 139 16.60 -2.62 3.36
C MET A 139 15.26 -3.19 3.88
N LEU A 140 14.19 -3.04 3.12
CA LEU A 140 12.84 -3.35 3.57
C LEU A 140 12.65 -4.81 4.01
N PRO A 141 13.10 -5.84 3.26
CA PRO A 141 12.99 -7.23 3.69
C PRO A 141 13.70 -7.52 5.00
N ASP A 142 14.91 -6.98 5.19
CA ASP A 142 15.69 -7.19 6.41
C ASP A 142 15.05 -6.54 7.62
N VAL A 143 14.48 -5.33 7.47
CA VAL A 143 13.78 -4.65 8.55
C VAL A 143 12.47 -5.36 8.90
N LEU A 144 11.73 -5.87 7.92
CA LEU A 144 10.54 -6.70 8.17
C LEU A 144 10.90 -8.00 8.89
N ALA A 145 12.00 -8.66 8.50
CA ALA A 145 12.51 -9.83 9.21
C ALA A 145 12.89 -9.50 10.67
N LEU A 146 13.53 -8.35 10.92
CA LEU A 146 13.82 -7.88 12.28
C LEU A 146 12.55 -7.62 13.11
N VAL A 147 11.46 -7.12 12.51
CA VAL A 147 10.16 -6.98 13.19
C VAL A 147 9.65 -8.34 13.66
N ILE A 148 9.76 -9.35 12.80
CA ILE A 148 9.34 -10.72 13.12
C ILE A 148 10.21 -11.30 14.25
N GLU A 149 11.53 -11.20 14.13
CA GLU A 149 12.48 -11.67 15.14
C GLU A 149 12.26 -10.97 16.51
N ALA A 150 12.05 -9.65 16.51
CA ALA A 150 11.77 -8.89 17.72
C ALA A 150 10.47 -9.33 18.40
N GLY A 151 9.42 -9.60 17.62
CA GLY A 151 8.12 -10.01 18.13
C GLY A 151 8.11 -11.38 18.76
N THR A 152 8.99 -12.28 18.33
CA THR A 152 9.10 -13.64 18.91
C THR A 152 9.80 -13.67 20.25
N ARG A 153 10.33 -12.54 20.74
CA ARG A 153 11.04 -12.46 22.02
C ARG A 153 10.09 -12.20 23.21
N ARG A 154 10.30 -12.95 24.28
CA ARG A 154 9.50 -12.81 25.52
C ARG A 154 9.80 -11.51 26.28
N ALA A 155 11.05 -11.05 26.30
CA ALA A 155 11.46 -9.83 27.01
C ALA A 155 11.88 -8.73 26.03
N GLY A 156 11.36 -7.52 26.20
CA GLY A 156 11.73 -6.36 25.38
C GLY A 156 11.15 -6.33 23.95
N GLY A 157 10.51 -7.41 23.50
CA GLY A 157 10.02 -7.54 22.12
C GLY A 157 9.03 -6.44 21.73
N ARG A 158 8.11 -6.06 22.62
CA ARG A 158 7.13 -5.01 22.33
C ARG A 158 7.77 -3.65 22.02
N ALA A 159 8.69 -3.21 22.85
CA ALA A 159 9.39 -1.93 22.64
C ALA A 159 10.24 -1.97 21.36
N ALA A 160 10.91 -3.10 21.11
CA ALA A 160 11.67 -3.30 19.88
C ALA A 160 10.79 -3.24 18.63
N VAL A 161 9.63 -3.90 18.60
CA VAL A 161 8.67 -3.84 17.49
C VAL A 161 8.17 -2.41 17.29
N GLN A 162 7.79 -1.70 18.36
CA GLN A 162 7.32 -0.32 18.27
C GLN A 162 8.37 0.62 17.62
N GLY A 163 9.63 0.48 17.98
CA GLY A 163 10.70 1.26 17.35
C GLY A 163 10.92 0.90 15.88
N LEU A 164 10.87 -0.39 15.52
CA LEU A 164 11.02 -0.85 14.15
C LEU A 164 9.86 -0.41 13.23
N VAL A 165 8.65 -0.26 13.77
CA VAL A 165 7.49 0.27 13.03
C VAL A 165 7.79 1.65 12.43
N HIS A 166 8.51 2.53 13.16
CA HIS A 166 8.90 3.84 12.64
C HIS A 166 9.89 3.74 11.48
N ILE A 167 10.79 2.75 11.51
CA ILE A 167 11.76 2.51 10.43
C ILE A 167 11.04 1.98 9.18
N VAL A 168 10.14 1.00 9.34
CA VAL A 168 9.34 0.48 8.23
C VAL A 168 8.51 1.59 7.60
N ALA A 169 7.86 2.43 8.41
CA ALA A 169 7.08 3.56 7.91
C ALA A 169 7.94 4.56 7.12
N ALA A 170 9.15 4.87 7.61
CA ALA A 170 10.07 5.76 6.92
C ALA A 170 10.56 5.17 5.58
N LEU A 171 10.80 3.86 5.52
CA LEU A 171 11.15 3.18 4.27
C LEU A 171 10.00 3.20 3.25
N LEU A 172 8.75 3.02 3.72
CA LEU A 172 7.57 2.95 2.88
C LEU A 172 6.97 4.32 2.52
N ALA A 173 7.37 5.39 3.19
CA ALA A 173 6.88 6.75 2.92
C ALA A 173 7.27 7.28 1.53
N HIS A 174 8.17 6.60 0.81
CA HIS A 174 8.64 7.01 -0.51
C HIS A 174 7.54 6.95 -1.57
N ALA A 175 7.50 7.96 -2.46
CA ALA A 175 6.50 8.07 -3.50
C ALA A 175 6.51 6.92 -4.52
N ASP A 176 7.67 6.31 -4.76
CA ASP A 176 7.86 5.30 -5.80
C ASP A 176 7.30 3.91 -5.46
N MET A 177 6.94 3.66 -4.21
CA MET A 177 6.22 2.43 -3.87
C MET A 177 4.74 2.58 -4.20
N HIS A 178 4.37 2.26 -5.44
CA HIS A 178 3.02 2.39 -5.96
C HIS A 178 2.05 1.37 -5.35
N VAL A 179 0.77 1.76 -5.29
CA VAL A 179 -0.35 0.91 -4.83
C VAL A 179 -0.46 -0.40 -5.65
N HIS A 180 -0.02 -0.38 -6.90
CA HIS A 180 -0.03 -1.54 -7.81
C HIS A 180 1.26 -2.36 -7.78
N TRP A 181 2.14 -2.09 -6.82
CA TRP A 181 3.35 -2.87 -6.64
C TRP A 181 3.01 -4.33 -6.31
N GLN A 182 3.47 -5.24 -7.15
CA GLN A 182 3.35 -6.68 -6.96
C GLN A 182 4.70 -7.23 -6.50
N PRO A 183 4.96 -7.27 -5.19
CA PRO A 183 6.22 -7.80 -4.68
C PRO A 183 6.33 -9.30 -4.88
N PRO A 184 7.55 -9.86 -4.87
CA PRO A 184 7.76 -11.30 -4.88
C PRO A 184 7.10 -11.96 -3.66
N ALA A 185 6.76 -13.24 -3.78
CA ALA A 185 6.01 -13.98 -2.75
C ALA A 185 6.68 -13.91 -1.37
N GLU A 186 8.00 -14.00 -1.33
CA GLU A 186 8.81 -13.92 -0.11
C GLU A 186 8.57 -12.63 0.66
N LEU A 187 8.47 -11.52 -0.06
CA LEU A 187 8.21 -10.22 0.56
C LEU A 187 6.76 -10.10 1.06
N VAL A 188 5.81 -10.71 0.36
CA VAL A 188 4.41 -10.81 0.83
C VAL A 188 4.34 -11.59 2.15
N TYR A 189 5.08 -12.70 2.26
CA TYR A 189 5.17 -13.45 3.52
C TYR A 189 5.78 -12.64 4.65
N LEU A 190 6.81 -11.85 4.38
CA LEU A 190 7.39 -10.94 5.36
C LEU A 190 6.39 -9.88 5.81
N PHE A 191 5.67 -9.25 4.90
CA PHE A 191 4.60 -8.29 5.25
C PHE A 191 3.51 -8.95 6.08
N ARG A 192 3.02 -10.11 5.68
CA ARG A 192 1.98 -10.86 6.42
C ARG A 192 2.41 -11.13 7.86
N ASN A 193 3.59 -11.71 8.03
CA ASN A 193 4.12 -12.07 9.34
C ASN A 193 4.49 -10.85 10.19
N ALA A 194 5.06 -9.81 9.58
CA ALA A 194 5.34 -8.55 10.26
C ALA A 194 4.05 -7.89 10.76
N TRP A 195 2.97 -7.88 9.95
CA TRP A 195 1.67 -7.36 10.39
C TRP A 195 1.07 -8.17 11.55
N ILE A 196 1.14 -9.50 11.50
CA ILE A 196 0.71 -10.35 12.62
C ILE A 196 1.46 -9.94 13.90
N VAL A 197 2.78 -9.77 13.82
CA VAL A 197 3.60 -9.34 14.97
C VAL A 197 3.26 -7.92 15.41
N MET A 198 3.17 -6.95 14.51
CA MET A 198 2.85 -5.56 14.85
C MET A 198 1.50 -5.45 15.57
N VAL A 199 0.53 -6.25 15.17
CA VAL A 199 -0.81 -6.22 15.74
C VAL A 199 -0.86 -6.97 17.09
N LEU A 200 -0.24 -8.13 17.21
CA LEU A 200 -0.30 -8.96 18.41
C LEU A 200 0.65 -8.48 19.52
N VAL A 201 1.84 -8.04 19.16
CA VAL A 201 2.91 -7.66 20.10
C VAL A 201 3.07 -6.15 20.21
N GLY A 202 3.01 -5.44 19.10
CA GLY A 202 3.21 -3.99 19.04
C GLY A 202 2.14 -3.17 19.77
N GLY A 203 1.01 -3.78 20.12
CA GLY A 203 -0.09 -3.12 20.83
C GLY A 203 -0.78 -2.10 19.93
N ALA A 204 -1.11 -2.51 18.69
CA ALA A 204 -1.95 -1.71 17.83
C ALA A 204 -3.19 -1.24 18.59
N SER A 205 -3.47 0.06 18.49
CA SER A 205 -4.58 0.71 19.19
C SER A 205 -5.89 -0.04 18.96
N SER A 206 -6.76 -0.08 19.97
CA SER A 206 -8.11 -0.60 19.80
C SER A 206 -8.76 0.00 18.56
N LEU A 207 -9.39 -0.83 17.72
CA LEU A 207 -10.11 -0.42 16.51
C LEU A 207 -11.23 0.60 16.80
N THR A 208 -11.62 0.74 18.06
CA THR A 208 -12.66 1.69 18.52
C THR A 208 -12.11 3.05 18.93
N ALA A 209 -10.80 3.17 19.13
CA ALA A 209 -10.18 4.44 19.49
C ALA A 209 -9.93 5.31 18.23
N PRO A 210 -10.09 6.64 18.33
CA PRO A 210 -9.72 7.53 17.23
C PRO A 210 -8.23 7.36 16.92
N MET A 211 -7.93 7.14 15.63
CA MET A 211 -6.54 6.95 15.20
C MET A 211 -5.77 8.25 15.27
N PRO A 212 -4.59 8.28 15.91
CA PRO A 212 -3.76 9.47 15.95
C PRO A 212 -3.36 9.90 14.53
N HIS A 213 -3.46 11.19 14.24
CA HIS A 213 -2.88 11.73 13.02
C HIS A 213 -1.37 11.48 13.03
N GLY A 214 -0.83 10.90 11.95
CA GLY A 214 0.60 10.59 11.83
C GLY A 214 1.04 9.26 12.44
N ASP A 215 0.11 8.36 12.79
CA ASP A 215 0.46 7.00 13.19
C ASP A 215 1.26 6.31 12.08
N PRO A 216 2.49 5.84 12.36
CA PRO A 216 3.34 5.19 11.37
C PRO A 216 2.69 3.94 10.76
N LEU A 217 1.83 3.24 11.49
CA LEU A 217 1.09 2.09 10.98
C LEU A 217 0.13 2.46 9.84
N ASN A 218 -0.35 3.70 9.78
CA ASN A 218 -1.19 4.17 8.66
C ASN A 218 -0.37 4.25 7.37
N THR A 219 0.84 4.78 7.43
CA THR A 219 1.77 4.81 6.29
C THR A 219 2.09 3.40 5.81
N ILE A 220 2.37 2.48 6.75
CA ILE A 220 2.63 1.08 6.44
C ILE A 220 1.41 0.45 5.76
N ALA A 221 0.20 0.63 6.31
CA ALA A 221 -1.02 0.07 5.76
C ALA A 221 -1.28 0.52 4.32
N LEU A 222 -1.10 1.82 4.04
CA LEU A 222 -1.30 2.38 2.69
C LEU A 222 -0.35 1.80 1.63
N LYS A 223 0.83 1.34 2.04
CA LYS A 223 1.87 0.80 1.15
C LYS A 223 2.04 -0.72 1.25
N THR A 224 1.32 -1.37 2.15
CA THR A 224 1.32 -2.84 2.25
C THR A 224 0.66 -3.45 1.00
N PRO A 225 1.23 -4.49 0.37
CA PRO A 225 0.53 -5.24 -0.67
C PRO A 225 -0.64 -6.05 -0.08
N THR A 226 -1.43 -6.70 -0.95
CA THR A 226 -2.31 -7.78 -0.47
C THR A 226 -1.47 -8.83 0.25
N LEU A 227 -1.92 -9.25 1.45
CA LEU A 227 -1.16 -10.20 2.29
C LEU A 227 -1.26 -11.66 1.79
N VAL A 228 -1.62 -11.81 0.51
CA VAL A 228 -1.77 -13.11 -0.18
C VAL A 228 -0.85 -13.09 -1.41
N PRO A 229 0.11 -14.01 -1.52
CA PRO A 229 1.01 -14.08 -2.66
C PRO A 229 0.26 -14.57 -3.90
N ALA A 230 0.57 -14.02 -5.07
CA ALA A 230 -0.06 -14.39 -6.34
C ALA A 230 0.10 -15.89 -6.69
N THR A 231 1.08 -16.56 -6.10
CA THR A 231 1.36 -18.00 -6.29
C THR A 231 0.40 -18.92 -5.55
N ALA A 232 -0.24 -18.47 -4.47
CA ALA A 232 -1.13 -19.28 -3.62
C ALA A 232 -2.54 -19.47 -4.21
N ARG A 233 -2.65 -19.76 -5.51
CA ARG A 233 -3.94 -19.78 -6.24
C ARG A 233 -4.91 -20.85 -5.76
N ASN A 234 -4.42 -22.05 -5.43
CA ASN A 234 -5.26 -23.21 -5.12
C ASN A 234 -5.09 -23.75 -3.70
N TYR A 235 -4.11 -23.24 -2.95
CA TYR A 235 -3.70 -23.77 -1.64
C TYR A 235 -3.55 -22.67 -0.61
N LEU A 236 -4.43 -21.67 -0.64
CA LEU A 236 -4.30 -20.50 0.23
C LEU A 236 -4.39 -20.88 1.72
N ASP A 237 -5.26 -21.80 2.08
CA ASP A 237 -5.42 -22.26 3.47
C ASP A 237 -4.14 -22.92 3.99
N ASP A 238 -3.55 -23.81 3.18
CA ASP A 238 -2.30 -24.48 3.52
C ASP A 238 -1.11 -23.50 3.51
N ASP A 239 -1.13 -22.53 2.60
CA ASP A 239 -0.13 -21.45 2.54
C ASP A 239 -0.13 -20.60 3.82
N ILE A 240 -1.32 -20.20 4.29
CA ILE A 240 -1.45 -19.44 5.54
C ILE A 240 -1.00 -20.29 6.73
N ASP A 241 -1.38 -21.56 6.79
CA ASP A 241 -1.02 -22.45 7.87
C ASP A 241 0.46 -22.86 7.88
N THR A 242 1.13 -22.82 6.72
CA THR A 242 2.53 -23.20 6.59
C THR A 242 3.49 -22.03 6.81
N TYR A 243 3.22 -20.90 6.17
CA TYR A 243 4.13 -19.74 6.17
C TYR A 243 3.67 -18.67 7.15
N ASN A 244 3.63 -18.99 8.45
CA ASN A 244 3.24 -18.05 9.51
C ASN A 244 4.20 -18.04 10.69
N VAL A 245 4.27 -16.90 11.36
CA VAL A 245 5.15 -16.67 12.52
C VAL A 245 4.70 -17.42 13.79
N LEU A 246 3.45 -17.88 13.85
CA LEU A 246 2.87 -18.57 15.01
C LEU A 246 3.28 -20.05 15.12
N ARG A 247 3.87 -20.60 14.08
CA ARG A 247 4.22 -22.02 13.97
C ARG A 247 5.17 -22.52 15.05
N HIS A 248 5.89 -21.62 15.71
CA HIS A 248 6.91 -21.96 16.71
C HIS A 248 6.49 -21.60 18.13
N ASP A 249 5.21 -21.43 18.43
CA ASP A 249 4.67 -20.99 19.73
C ASP A 249 5.38 -19.75 20.33
N ALA A 250 5.99 -18.96 19.44
CA ALA A 250 6.80 -17.82 19.83
C ALA A 250 5.95 -16.63 20.34
N LEU A 251 4.68 -16.57 19.92
CA LEU A 251 3.75 -15.51 20.29
C LEU A 251 2.71 -16.05 21.28
N ALA A 252 2.59 -15.40 22.45
CA ALA A 252 1.63 -15.77 23.48
C ALA A 252 0.22 -15.30 23.08
N THR A 253 -0.38 -15.96 22.08
CA THR A 253 -1.76 -15.70 21.67
C THR A 253 -2.53 -17.01 21.57
N SER A 254 -3.84 -16.95 21.79
CA SER A 254 -4.73 -18.11 21.67
C SER A 254 -5.80 -17.87 20.59
N ALA A 255 -6.31 -18.96 20.03
CA ALA A 255 -7.40 -18.89 19.06
C ALA A 255 -8.65 -18.21 19.66
N ASP A 256 -8.93 -18.44 20.94
CA ASP A 256 -10.09 -17.86 21.61
C ASP A 256 -9.93 -16.35 21.84
N ALA A 257 -8.73 -15.89 22.17
CA ALA A 257 -8.43 -14.46 22.26
C ALA A 257 -8.66 -13.74 20.91
N LEU A 258 -8.21 -14.34 19.80
CA LEU A 258 -8.43 -13.79 18.47
C LEU A 258 -9.89 -13.84 18.03
N ARG A 259 -10.61 -14.94 18.34
CA ARG A 259 -12.06 -15.02 18.07
C ARG A 259 -12.82 -13.94 18.85
N HIS A 260 -12.46 -13.73 20.11
CA HIS A 260 -13.05 -12.69 20.94
C HIS A 260 -12.78 -11.28 20.37
N ALA A 261 -11.57 -11.01 19.91
CA ALA A 261 -11.19 -9.75 19.29
C ALA A 261 -11.89 -9.51 17.94
N LEU A 262 -12.13 -10.56 17.15
CA LEU A 262 -12.83 -10.49 15.87
C LEU A 262 -14.36 -10.42 16.01
N SER A 263 -14.92 -10.95 17.09
CA SER A 263 -16.38 -11.07 17.29
C SER A 263 -17.15 -9.75 17.10
N PRO A 264 -16.74 -8.60 17.64
CA PRO A 264 -17.45 -7.32 17.47
C PRO A 264 -17.47 -6.83 16.01
N VAL A 265 -16.49 -7.23 15.23
CA VAL A 265 -16.35 -6.85 13.83
C VAL A 265 -17.18 -7.76 12.93
N LEU A 266 -17.09 -9.06 13.14
CA LEU A 266 -17.74 -10.09 12.33
C LEU A 266 -19.25 -10.24 12.61
N GLY A 267 -19.72 -9.83 13.80
CA GLY A 267 -21.10 -9.92 14.18
C GLY A 267 -21.66 -11.35 14.08
N HIS A 268 -22.75 -11.54 13.33
CA HIS A 268 -23.35 -12.86 13.13
C HIS A 268 -22.44 -13.87 12.39
N ARG A 269 -21.46 -13.38 11.63
CA ARG A 269 -20.46 -14.25 10.95
C ARG A 269 -19.32 -14.69 11.85
N ALA A 270 -19.31 -14.28 13.12
CA ALA A 270 -18.31 -14.76 14.08
C ALA A 270 -18.32 -16.29 14.25
N LEU A 271 -19.45 -16.94 13.99
CA LEU A 271 -19.55 -18.41 14.03
C LEU A 271 -18.68 -19.09 12.98
N GLU A 272 -18.44 -18.47 11.83
CA GLU A 272 -17.60 -18.99 10.76
C GLU A 272 -16.12 -19.08 11.16
N THR A 273 -15.70 -18.33 12.17
CA THR A 273 -14.33 -18.38 12.69
C THR A 273 -14.02 -19.61 13.54
N ARG A 274 -15.04 -20.38 13.94
CA ARG A 274 -14.85 -21.57 14.81
C ARG A 274 -14.00 -22.64 14.15
N ALA A 275 -14.13 -22.82 12.84
CA ALA A 275 -13.39 -23.81 12.06
C ALA A 275 -11.99 -23.34 11.64
N LEU A 276 -11.64 -22.06 11.90
CA LEU A 276 -10.37 -21.51 11.48
C LEU A 276 -9.24 -21.92 12.43
N SER A 277 -8.08 -22.24 11.85
CA SER A 277 -6.83 -22.43 12.58
C SER A 277 -6.36 -21.12 13.23
N LEU A 278 -5.45 -21.21 14.20
CA LEU A 278 -4.85 -20.03 14.84
C LEU A 278 -4.16 -19.12 13.80
N ALA A 279 -3.48 -19.70 12.82
CA ALA A 279 -2.81 -18.96 11.76
C ALA A 279 -3.80 -18.19 10.86
N ARG A 280 -4.92 -18.81 10.48
CA ARG A 280 -5.98 -18.19 9.68
C ARG A 280 -6.69 -17.08 10.46
N LEU A 281 -6.92 -17.27 11.77
CA LEU A 281 -7.46 -16.22 12.63
C LEU A 281 -6.53 -15.02 12.73
N ALA A 282 -5.23 -15.25 12.90
CA ALA A 282 -4.23 -14.18 12.95
C ALA A 282 -4.10 -13.46 11.59
N PHE A 283 -4.21 -14.19 10.49
CA PHE A 283 -4.26 -13.60 9.16
C PHE A 283 -5.47 -12.67 8.99
N VAL A 284 -6.68 -13.14 9.31
CA VAL A 284 -7.90 -12.31 9.25
C VAL A 284 -7.80 -11.08 10.14
N TYR A 285 -7.20 -11.24 11.34
CA TYR A 285 -6.99 -10.15 12.28
C TYR A 285 -5.98 -9.12 11.75
N ALA A 286 -4.88 -9.57 11.14
CA ALA A 286 -3.92 -8.69 10.49
C ALA A 286 -4.56 -7.91 9.31
N VAL A 287 -5.33 -8.60 8.44
CA VAL A 287 -6.06 -7.95 7.35
C VAL A 287 -7.05 -6.91 7.88
N LEU A 288 -7.78 -7.23 8.95
CA LEU A 288 -8.69 -6.27 9.58
C LEU A 288 -7.97 -4.98 9.97
N HIS A 289 -6.80 -5.08 10.62
CA HIS A 289 -6.04 -3.90 11.03
C HIS A 289 -5.48 -3.10 9.83
N VAL A 290 -5.03 -3.78 8.79
CA VAL A 290 -4.58 -3.12 7.54
C VAL A 290 -5.73 -2.35 6.90
N GLU A 291 -6.86 -3.03 6.65
CA GLU A 291 -7.99 -2.44 5.92
C GLU A 291 -8.72 -1.37 6.75
N TRP A 292 -8.78 -1.53 8.07
CA TRP A 292 -9.31 -0.50 8.96
C TRP A 292 -8.51 0.80 8.86
N ARG A 293 -7.17 0.71 8.85
CA ARG A 293 -6.29 1.86 8.71
C ARG A 293 -6.38 2.50 7.32
N ARG A 294 -6.49 1.69 6.27
CA ARG A 294 -6.73 2.15 4.90
C ARG A 294 -8.04 2.92 4.79
N ALA A 295 -9.10 2.38 5.36
CA ALA A 295 -10.41 3.02 5.41
C ALA A 295 -10.37 4.35 6.17
N ALA A 296 -9.69 4.40 7.33
CA ALA A 296 -9.49 5.63 8.09
C ALA A 296 -8.66 6.69 7.34
N CYS A 297 -7.74 6.24 6.46
CA CYS A 297 -6.97 7.11 5.57
C CYS A 297 -7.72 7.46 4.27
N GLY A 298 -8.98 7.06 4.11
CA GLY A 298 -9.78 7.36 2.93
C GLY A 298 -9.49 6.47 1.72
N ARG A 299 -8.97 5.24 1.92
CA ARG A 299 -8.60 4.28 0.87
C ARG A 299 -9.28 2.90 0.99
N PRO A 300 -10.62 2.83 1.12
CA PRO A 300 -11.32 1.56 1.30
C PRO A 300 -11.33 0.68 0.05
N SER A 301 -11.14 1.23 -1.16
CA SER A 301 -11.13 0.46 -2.41
C SER A 301 -10.01 -0.57 -2.49
N MET A 302 -8.93 -0.37 -1.71
CA MET A 302 -7.80 -1.30 -1.68
C MET A 302 -8.19 -2.71 -1.17
N ALA A 303 -9.23 -2.81 -0.35
CA ALA A 303 -9.74 -4.10 0.11
C ALA A 303 -10.27 -4.98 -1.03
N LEU A 304 -10.74 -4.38 -2.14
CA LEU A 304 -11.21 -5.12 -3.33
C LEU A 304 -10.11 -5.99 -3.95
N CYS A 305 -8.83 -5.65 -3.75
CA CYS A 305 -7.70 -6.42 -4.26
C CYS A 305 -7.67 -7.86 -3.72
N TYR A 306 -8.22 -8.13 -2.53
CA TYR A 306 -8.34 -9.49 -2.02
C TYR A 306 -9.28 -10.33 -2.89
N LEU A 307 -10.37 -9.77 -3.38
CA LEU A 307 -11.35 -10.48 -4.24
C LEU A 307 -10.78 -10.78 -5.64
N VAL A 308 -9.72 -10.10 -6.04
CA VAL A 308 -9.00 -10.43 -7.28
C VAL A 308 -8.29 -11.77 -7.16
N HIS A 309 -7.89 -12.20 -5.96
CA HIS A 309 -7.12 -13.43 -5.77
C HIS A 309 -8.02 -14.68 -5.88
N PRO A 310 -7.73 -15.62 -6.82
CA PRO A 310 -8.61 -16.78 -7.05
C PRO A 310 -8.72 -17.71 -5.83
N GLY A 311 -7.62 -17.91 -5.08
CA GLY A 311 -7.60 -18.78 -3.91
C GLY A 311 -8.46 -18.31 -2.75
N ILE A 312 -8.84 -17.01 -2.69
CA ILE A 312 -9.71 -16.51 -1.63
C ILE A 312 -11.14 -17.05 -1.78
N ALA A 313 -11.65 -17.16 -3.00
CA ALA A 313 -13.02 -17.62 -3.24
C ALA A 313 -13.27 -19.04 -2.71
N THR A 314 -12.25 -19.91 -2.71
CA THR A 314 -12.34 -21.30 -2.26
C THR A 314 -11.80 -21.51 -0.84
N SER A 315 -11.20 -20.49 -0.24
CA SER A 315 -10.59 -20.55 1.09
C SER A 315 -11.61 -20.42 2.21
N SER A 316 -11.31 -21.05 3.34
CA SER A 316 -12.07 -20.91 4.59
C SER A 316 -12.11 -19.48 5.15
N VAL A 317 -11.17 -18.61 4.75
CA VAL A 317 -11.12 -17.21 5.18
C VAL A 317 -12.01 -16.28 4.33
N HIS A 318 -12.62 -16.76 3.24
CA HIS A 318 -13.43 -15.93 2.33
C HIS A 318 -14.55 -15.17 3.05
N ALA A 319 -15.40 -15.87 3.80
CA ALA A 319 -16.54 -15.26 4.45
C ALA A 319 -16.14 -14.29 5.59
N PRO A 320 -15.17 -14.62 6.48
CA PRO A 320 -14.61 -13.66 7.41
C PRO A 320 -13.99 -12.42 6.76
N LEU A 321 -13.27 -12.58 5.64
CA LEU A 321 -12.70 -11.43 4.91
C LEU A 321 -13.78 -10.50 4.36
N ARG A 322 -14.86 -11.06 3.78
CA ARG A 322 -15.98 -10.23 3.32
C ARG A 322 -16.64 -9.46 4.48
N ALA A 323 -16.77 -10.06 5.66
CA ALA A 323 -17.27 -9.36 6.83
C ALA A 323 -16.33 -8.22 7.28
N VAL A 324 -15.02 -8.44 7.22
CA VAL A 324 -14.01 -7.40 7.47
C VAL A 324 -14.17 -6.26 6.46
N MET A 325 -14.27 -6.54 5.16
CA MET A 325 -14.43 -5.54 4.12
C MET A 325 -15.71 -4.71 4.31
N GLU A 326 -16.83 -5.37 4.59
CA GLU A 326 -18.10 -4.71 4.86
C GLU A 326 -18.02 -3.77 6.07
N ARG A 327 -17.37 -4.23 7.15
CA ARG A 327 -17.23 -3.45 8.38
C ARG A 327 -16.28 -2.27 8.23
N THR A 328 -15.15 -2.46 7.55
CA THR A 328 -14.19 -1.38 7.29
C THR A 328 -14.79 -0.32 6.38
N PHE A 329 -15.56 -0.72 5.37
CA PHE A 329 -16.27 0.21 4.52
C PHE A 329 -17.39 0.96 5.27
N ALA A 330 -18.11 0.30 6.18
CA ALA A 330 -19.08 0.98 7.03
C ALA A 330 -18.44 2.05 7.92
N ALA A 331 -17.27 1.76 8.50
CA ALA A 331 -16.50 2.73 9.29
C ALA A 331 -16.02 3.92 8.42
N PHE A 332 -15.58 3.65 7.19
CA PHE A 332 -15.24 4.68 6.23
C PHE A 332 -16.42 5.61 5.93
N LEU A 333 -17.63 5.07 5.71
CA LEU A 333 -18.82 5.88 5.44
C LEU A 333 -19.16 6.83 6.60
N VAL A 334 -19.05 6.37 7.85
CA VAL A 334 -19.25 7.22 9.03
C VAL A 334 -18.25 8.38 9.01
N HIS A 335 -16.98 8.07 8.79
CA HIS A 335 -15.92 9.08 8.73
C HIS A 335 -16.12 10.08 7.59
N VAL A 336 -16.55 9.61 6.42
CA VAL A 336 -16.83 10.46 5.25
C VAL A 336 -18.06 11.33 5.50
N SER A 337 -19.13 10.80 6.09
CA SER A 337 -20.34 11.58 6.37
C SER A 337 -20.06 12.74 7.34
N GLU A 338 -19.20 12.54 8.33
CA GLU A 338 -18.76 13.60 9.25
C GLU A 338 -17.99 14.72 8.52
N ARG A 339 -17.17 14.36 7.51
CA ARG A 339 -16.38 15.31 6.71
C ARG A 339 -17.17 15.97 5.59
N CYS A 340 -18.21 15.34 5.07
CA CYS A 340 -19.02 15.88 3.98
C CYS A 340 -19.69 17.22 4.31
N HIS A 341 -19.91 17.51 5.59
CA HIS A 341 -20.47 18.79 6.03
C HIS A 341 -19.54 20.00 5.81
N THR A 342 -18.25 19.76 5.56
CA THR A 342 -17.26 20.83 5.39
C THR A 342 -17.06 21.28 3.94
N HIS A 343 -17.71 20.66 2.95
CA HIS A 343 -17.59 20.94 1.51
C HIS A 343 -16.14 21.02 0.97
N THR A 344 -15.16 20.66 1.76
CA THR A 344 -13.78 20.57 1.30
C THR A 344 -13.65 19.35 0.41
N ALA A 345 -13.62 19.60 -0.88
CA ALA A 345 -13.49 18.59 -1.92
C ALA A 345 -12.13 17.88 -1.78
N ASP A 346 -12.13 16.78 -1.06
CA ASP A 346 -10.94 15.97 -0.86
C ASP A 346 -10.62 15.22 -2.16
N ALA A 347 -9.50 15.57 -2.81
CA ALA A 347 -9.04 14.91 -4.03
C ALA A 347 -8.83 13.40 -3.81
N CYS A 348 -8.53 13.01 -2.58
CA CYS A 348 -8.40 11.61 -2.19
C CYS A 348 -9.73 10.86 -2.34
N LEU A 349 -10.84 11.44 -1.85
CA LEU A 349 -12.17 10.83 -1.99
C LEU A 349 -12.62 10.72 -3.45
N ALA A 350 -12.31 11.71 -4.29
CA ALA A 350 -12.59 11.63 -5.71
C ALA A 350 -11.80 10.51 -6.40
N SER A 351 -10.52 10.35 -6.04
CA SER A 351 -9.70 9.24 -6.52
C SER A 351 -10.28 7.88 -6.08
N GLU A 352 -10.76 7.76 -4.85
CA GLU A 352 -11.38 6.53 -4.36
C GLU A 352 -12.71 6.20 -5.06
N ALA A 353 -13.57 7.20 -5.27
CA ALA A 353 -14.79 7.00 -6.06
C ALA A 353 -14.46 6.51 -7.48
N ARG A 354 -13.43 7.08 -8.12
CA ARG A 354 -12.96 6.64 -9.44
C ARG A 354 -12.42 5.20 -9.41
N ASN A 355 -11.65 4.83 -8.40
CA ASN A 355 -11.15 3.46 -8.25
C ASN A 355 -12.30 2.45 -8.11
N MET A 356 -13.34 2.77 -7.34
CA MET A 356 -14.53 1.94 -7.20
C MET A 356 -15.32 1.85 -8.52
N LEU A 357 -15.42 2.96 -9.28
CA LEU A 357 -16.06 2.97 -10.60
C LEU A 357 -15.29 2.08 -11.60
N VAL A 358 -13.95 2.18 -11.63
CA VAL A 358 -13.11 1.32 -12.47
C VAL A 358 -13.30 -0.16 -12.08
N ALA A 359 -13.43 -0.46 -10.79
CA ALA A 359 -13.67 -1.81 -10.30
C ALA A 359 -15.01 -2.41 -10.78
N LEU A 360 -16.02 -1.59 -11.19
CA LEU A 360 -17.23 -2.07 -11.85
C LEU A 360 -16.96 -2.75 -13.20
N CYS A 361 -15.84 -2.43 -13.84
CA CYS A 361 -15.43 -3.01 -15.12
C CYS A 361 -14.46 -4.19 -14.96
N HIS A 362 -14.16 -4.61 -13.72
CA HIS A 362 -13.22 -5.71 -13.47
C HIS A 362 -13.71 -7.03 -14.07
N THR A 363 -12.78 -7.87 -14.55
CA THR A 363 -13.09 -9.16 -15.17
C THR A 363 -13.81 -10.13 -14.21
N ARG A 364 -13.49 -10.08 -12.90
CA ARG A 364 -14.13 -10.91 -11.86
C ARG A 364 -15.43 -10.33 -11.35
N ALA A 365 -16.50 -11.13 -11.37
CA ALA A 365 -17.82 -10.73 -10.89
C ALA A 365 -17.82 -10.32 -9.40
N ALA A 366 -17.10 -11.06 -8.54
CA ALA A 366 -17.03 -10.76 -7.11
C ALA A 366 -16.51 -9.35 -6.81
N VAL A 367 -15.54 -8.84 -7.60
CA VAL A 367 -15.01 -7.48 -7.48
C VAL A 367 -16.06 -6.46 -7.93
N ARG A 368 -16.75 -6.73 -9.07
CA ARG A 368 -17.81 -5.85 -9.59
C ARG A 368 -18.97 -5.69 -8.63
N ASP A 369 -19.37 -6.80 -8.01
CA ASP A 369 -20.53 -6.81 -7.11
C ASP A 369 -20.21 -6.11 -5.79
N GLU A 370 -19.01 -6.30 -5.23
CA GLU A 370 -18.59 -5.60 -4.03
C GLU A 370 -18.40 -4.11 -4.29
N ALA A 371 -17.75 -3.73 -5.42
CA ALA A 371 -17.62 -2.34 -5.82
C ALA A 371 -18.97 -1.65 -6.00
N HIS A 372 -19.95 -2.36 -6.58
CA HIS A 372 -21.32 -1.88 -6.70
C HIS A 372 -21.96 -1.63 -5.33
N SER A 373 -21.86 -2.59 -4.42
CA SER A 373 -22.36 -2.45 -3.05
C SER A 373 -21.75 -1.24 -2.33
N TYR A 374 -20.43 -0.98 -2.54
CA TYR A 374 -19.78 0.21 -2.00
C TYR A 374 -20.36 1.49 -2.60
N LEU A 375 -20.54 1.54 -3.91
CA LEU A 375 -21.09 2.72 -4.60
C LEU A 375 -22.55 2.97 -4.22
N GLU A 376 -23.39 1.93 -4.10
CA GLU A 376 -24.80 2.07 -3.66
C GLU A 376 -24.90 2.74 -2.28
N ARG A 377 -23.93 2.55 -1.41
CA ARG A 377 -23.86 3.16 -0.08
C ARG A 377 -23.19 4.51 -0.08
N LEU A 378 -22.18 4.73 -0.94
CA LEU A 378 -21.41 5.96 -0.99
C LEU A 378 -22.15 7.09 -1.72
N VAL A 379 -22.88 6.79 -2.81
CA VAL A 379 -23.61 7.80 -3.59
C VAL A 379 -24.62 8.57 -2.74
N PRO A 380 -25.49 7.94 -1.96
CA PRO A 380 -26.43 8.69 -1.10
C PRO A 380 -25.72 9.42 0.08
N ALA A 381 -24.57 8.91 0.54
CA ALA A 381 -23.80 9.58 1.59
C ALA A 381 -23.08 10.85 1.08
N CYS A 382 -22.62 10.85 -0.17
CA CYS A 382 -21.83 11.94 -0.75
C CYS A 382 -22.18 12.22 -2.21
N PRO A 383 -23.43 12.67 -2.54
CA PRO A 383 -23.85 12.89 -3.92
C PRO A 383 -23.02 13.95 -4.65
N TRP A 384 -22.56 15.00 -3.95
CA TRP A 384 -21.69 16.04 -4.50
C TRP A 384 -20.36 15.51 -5.04
N LEU A 385 -19.84 14.41 -4.47
CA LEU A 385 -18.61 13.76 -4.93
C LEU A 385 -18.77 13.22 -6.36
N PHE A 386 -19.95 12.66 -6.66
CA PHE A 386 -20.27 12.12 -7.97
C PHE A 386 -20.71 13.18 -8.98
N ALA A 387 -20.91 14.44 -8.57
CA ALA A 387 -21.09 15.59 -9.44
C ALA A 387 -19.77 16.27 -9.84
N ARG A 388 -18.60 15.81 -9.34
CA ARG A 388 -17.30 16.34 -9.74
C ARG A 388 -16.96 15.96 -11.17
N ALA A 389 -16.33 16.88 -11.91
CA ALA A 389 -16.05 16.70 -13.34
C ALA A 389 -15.20 15.44 -13.62
N GLU A 390 -14.17 15.19 -12.82
CA GLU A 390 -13.29 14.03 -12.97
C GLU A 390 -14.01 12.69 -12.71
N VAL A 391 -14.98 12.67 -11.79
CA VAL A 391 -15.75 11.47 -11.47
C VAL A 391 -16.81 11.22 -12.56
N VAL A 392 -17.51 12.29 -13.01
CA VAL A 392 -18.45 12.23 -14.12
C VAL A 392 -17.75 11.77 -15.41
N ALA A 393 -16.59 12.35 -15.74
CA ALA A 393 -15.79 11.92 -16.88
C ALA A 393 -15.41 10.43 -16.77
N THR A 394 -15.00 9.97 -15.58
CA THR A 394 -14.69 8.55 -15.36
C THR A 394 -15.92 7.66 -15.63
N MET A 395 -17.10 8.00 -15.10
CA MET A 395 -18.33 7.23 -15.32
C MET A 395 -18.67 7.09 -16.81
N LEU A 396 -18.62 8.19 -17.54
CA LEU A 396 -18.99 8.23 -18.95
C LEU A 396 -17.94 7.55 -19.85
N GLU A 397 -16.68 7.76 -19.55
CA GLU A 397 -15.58 7.10 -20.27
C GLU A 397 -15.56 5.59 -20.06
N LEU A 398 -15.86 5.08 -18.86
CA LEU A 398 -15.98 3.64 -18.63
C LEU A 398 -17.05 3.01 -19.56
N VAL A 399 -18.21 3.65 -19.70
CA VAL A 399 -19.25 3.20 -20.63
C VAL A 399 -18.73 3.19 -22.06
N THR A 400 -18.04 4.25 -22.48
CA THR A 400 -17.43 4.36 -23.82
C THR A 400 -16.37 3.30 -24.07
N LEU A 401 -15.47 3.05 -23.08
CA LEU A 401 -14.40 2.05 -23.22
C LEU A 401 -14.95 0.64 -23.36
N VAL A 402 -15.95 0.27 -22.56
CA VAL A 402 -16.60 -1.05 -22.64
C VAL A 402 -17.35 -1.19 -23.96
N SER A 403 -18.02 -0.12 -24.47
CA SER A 403 -18.66 -0.11 -25.78
C SER A 403 -17.64 -0.36 -26.90
N ARG A 404 -16.51 0.37 -26.90
CA ARG A 404 -15.42 0.15 -27.86
C ARG A 404 -14.88 -1.28 -27.83
N GLY A 405 -14.82 -1.89 -26.64
CA GLY A 405 -14.44 -3.29 -26.49
C GLY A 405 -15.43 -4.28 -27.09
N CYS A 406 -16.71 -3.92 -27.20
CA CYS A 406 -17.72 -4.69 -27.92
C CYS A 406 -17.65 -4.48 -29.43
N ASP A 407 -17.45 -3.22 -29.86
CA ASP A 407 -17.38 -2.86 -31.28
C ASP A 407 -16.11 -3.42 -31.94
N GLY A 408 -15.02 -3.53 -31.21
CA GLY A 408 -13.74 -4.08 -31.67
C GLY A 408 -13.84 -5.55 -32.11
N GLU A 409 -14.78 -6.32 -31.62
CA GLU A 409 -15.04 -7.71 -32.07
C GLU A 409 -15.40 -7.77 -33.57
N LEU A 410 -16.13 -6.77 -34.06
CA LEU A 410 -16.60 -6.72 -35.44
C LEU A 410 -15.53 -6.12 -36.39
N THR A 411 -14.65 -5.27 -35.88
CA THR A 411 -13.70 -4.50 -36.68
C THR A 411 -12.27 -5.03 -36.65
N SER A 412 -11.87 -5.78 -35.64
CA SER A 412 -10.49 -6.18 -35.37
C SER A 412 -10.33 -7.67 -35.06
N ALA A 413 -11.01 -8.54 -35.80
CA ALA A 413 -11.05 -9.98 -35.58
C ALA A 413 -9.65 -10.66 -35.55
N PHE A 414 -8.64 -10.11 -36.25
CA PHE A 414 -7.29 -10.68 -36.33
C PHE A 414 -6.30 -10.13 -35.29
N MET A 415 -6.60 -9.01 -34.64
CA MET A 415 -5.77 -8.39 -33.61
C MET A 415 -6.65 -7.90 -32.45
N PRO A 416 -7.20 -8.80 -31.66
CA PRO A 416 -8.12 -8.42 -30.58
C PRO A 416 -7.38 -7.61 -29.53
N GLN A 417 -7.97 -6.50 -29.13
CA GLN A 417 -7.52 -5.64 -28.05
C GLN A 417 -8.39 -5.92 -26.82
N TYR A 418 -7.78 -6.13 -25.66
CA TYR A 418 -8.51 -6.38 -24.40
C TYR A 418 -8.28 -5.28 -23.36
N THR A 419 -7.22 -4.48 -23.52
CA THR A 419 -6.93 -3.33 -22.65
C THR A 419 -7.32 -2.03 -23.34
N PHE A 420 -8.20 -1.26 -22.73
CA PHE A 420 -8.69 0.01 -23.25
C PHE A 420 -8.37 1.13 -22.27
N THR A 421 -7.87 2.24 -22.81
CA THR A 421 -7.47 3.42 -22.03
C THR A 421 -8.22 4.66 -22.46
N SER A 422 -8.57 5.52 -21.51
CA SER A 422 -9.06 6.87 -21.77
C SER A 422 -8.04 7.90 -21.26
N ALA A 423 -7.54 8.73 -22.18
CA ALA A 423 -6.69 9.86 -21.82
C ALA A 423 -7.48 10.95 -21.08
N LEU A 424 -8.78 11.15 -21.44
CA LEU A 424 -9.64 12.15 -20.81
C LEU A 424 -9.88 11.87 -19.34
N ALA A 425 -10.19 10.61 -19.00
CA ALA A 425 -10.40 10.22 -17.61
C ALA A 425 -9.12 9.72 -16.93
N GLY A 426 -8.05 9.44 -17.65
CA GLY A 426 -6.82 8.86 -17.11
C GLY A 426 -7.06 7.48 -16.47
N VAL A 427 -7.89 6.65 -17.11
CA VAL A 427 -8.24 5.31 -16.63
C VAL A 427 -7.94 4.25 -17.69
N SER A 428 -7.63 3.04 -17.24
CA SER A 428 -7.43 1.86 -18.06
C SER A 428 -8.28 0.72 -17.52
N ILE A 429 -8.88 -0.07 -18.41
CA ILE A 429 -9.65 -1.27 -18.07
C ILE A 429 -9.21 -2.45 -18.92
N ASP A 430 -9.24 -3.63 -18.32
CA ASP A 430 -9.04 -4.90 -19.01
C ASP A 430 -10.38 -5.62 -19.15
N LEU A 431 -10.71 -6.05 -20.35
CA LEU A 431 -11.96 -6.73 -20.66
C LEU A 431 -11.72 -8.22 -20.89
N SER A 432 -12.76 -9.03 -20.69
CA SER A 432 -12.76 -10.46 -21.03
C SER A 432 -12.58 -10.65 -22.54
N ASP A 433 -11.94 -11.75 -22.92
CA ASP A 433 -11.85 -12.25 -24.29
C ASP A 433 -13.22 -12.74 -24.83
N VAL A 434 -14.15 -13.08 -23.92
CA VAL A 434 -15.51 -13.56 -24.28
C VAL A 434 -16.43 -12.39 -24.61
N TYR A 435 -16.90 -12.32 -25.85
CA TYR A 435 -17.79 -11.25 -26.32
C TYR A 435 -19.09 -11.13 -25.51
N ALA A 436 -19.70 -12.28 -25.17
CA ALA A 436 -20.93 -12.28 -24.38
C ALA A 436 -20.73 -11.62 -23.00
N ASP A 437 -19.57 -11.84 -22.38
CA ASP A 437 -19.23 -11.23 -21.08
C ASP A 437 -19.05 -9.72 -21.22
N ARG A 438 -18.39 -9.26 -22.30
CA ARG A 438 -18.21 -7.82 -22.56
C ARG A 438 -19.56 -7.12 -22.78
N ARG A 439 -20.47 -7.77 -23.51
CA ARG A 439 -21.80 -7.24 -23.76
C ARG A 439 -22.64 -7.17 -22.49
N ALA A 440 -22.64 -8.23 -21.68
CA ALA A 440 -23.32 -8.24 -20.38
C ALA A 440 -22.73 -7.17 -19.43
N LEU A 441 -21.41 -6.98 -19.48
CA LEU A 441 -20.72 -5.93 -18.73
C LEU A 441 -21.18 -4.54 -19.17
N LEU A 442 -21.26 -4.27 -20.49
CA LEU A 442 -21.73 -3.00 -21.04
C LEU A 442 -23.15 -2.66 -20.56
N GLU A 443 -24.05 -3.61 -20.61
CA GLU A 443 -25.43 -3.44 -20.12
C GLU A 443 -25.45 -3.13 -18.61
N SER A 444 -24.68 -3.87 -17.84
CA SER A 444 -24.58 -3.69 -16.40
C SER A 444 -23.98 -2.34 -16.00
N VAL A 445 -22.83 -1.97 -16.59
CA VAL A 445 -22.14 -0.70 -16.29
C VAL A 445 -22.97 0.49 -16.74
N SER A 446 -23.54 0.44 -17.94
CA SER A 446 -24.42 1.51 -18.46
C SER A 446 -25.63 1.76 -17.57
N ARG A 447 -26.25 0.69 -17.05
CA ARG A 447 -27.38 0.77 -16.11
C ARG A 447 -26.93 1.42 -14.79
N ARG A 448 -25.86 0.89 -14.18
CA ARG A 448 -25.34 1.39 -12.90
C ARG A 448 -24.92 2.85 -12.98
N VAL A 449 -24.22 3.25 -14.04
CA VAL A 449 -23.83 4.65 -14.26
C VAL A 449 -25.06 5.54 -14.42
N ARG A 450 -26.07 5.12 -15.18
CA ARG A 450 -27.32 5.86 -15.32
C ARG A 450 -28.03 6.02 -13.98
N ASP A 451 -28.11 4.97 -13.18
CA ASP A 451 -28.74 5.00 -11.86
C ASP A 451 -28.01 5.97 -10.92
N ILE A 452 -26.67 5.97 -10.92
CA ILE A 452 -25.86 6.93 -10.15
C ILE A 452 -26.13 8.36 -10.62
N LEU A 453 -26.05 8.63 -11.93
CA LEU A 453 -26.26 9.97 -12.47
C LEU A 453 -27.68 10.48 -12.19
N THR A 454 -28.70 9.62 -12.31
CA THR A 454 -30.09 9.96 -12.00
C THR A 454 -30.26 10.32 -10.53
N ARG A 455 -29.61 9.57 -9.64
CA ARG A 455 -29.64 9.87 -8.20
C ARG A 455 -28.98 11.20 -7.90
N VAL A 456 -27.78 11.41 -8.43
CA VAL A 456 -27.00 12.67 -8.25
C VAL A 456 -27.75 13.87 -8.84
N GLN A 457 -28.51 13.67 -9.94
CA GLN A 457 -29.33 14.73 -10.53
C GLN A 457 -30.46 15.18 -9.61
N ILE A 458 -30.99 14.32 -8.77
CA ILE A 458 -32.00 14.68 -7.76
C ILE A 458 -31.35 15.50 -6.64
N ASP A 459 -30.20 15.07 -6.15
CA ASP A 459 -29.59 15.65 -4.95
C ASP A 459 -28.77 16.92 -5.26
N VAL A 460 -28.05 16.97 -6.41
CA VAL A 460 -27.11 18.06 -6.76
C VAL A 460 -27.19 18.43 -8.26
N PRO A 461 -28.36 18.89 -8.76
CA PRO A 461 -28.60 19.04 -10.20
C PRO A 461 -27.67 20.04 -10.89
N GLY A 462 -27.40 21.20 -10.25
CA GLY A 462 -26.60 22.26 -10.87
C GLY A 462 -25.13 21.87 -11.07
N ALA A 463 -24.50 21.24 -10.08
CA ALA A 463 -23.13 20.80 -10.19
C ALA A 463 -22.96 19.66 -11.23
N LEU A 464 -23.91 18.71 -11.24
CA LEU A 464 -23.91 17.62 -12.23
C LEU A 464 -24.06 18.18 -13.64
N HIS A 465 -25.02 19.11 -13.87
CA HIS A 465 -25.21 19.71 -15.19
C HIS A 465 -23.95 20.41 -15.68
N GLY A 466 -23.27 21.18 -14.82
CA GLY A 466 -21.99 21.82 -15.16
C GLY A 466 -20.86 20.81 -15.48
N ALA A 467 -20.84 19.67 -14.80
CA ALA A 467 -19.86 18.60 -15.10
C ALA A 467 -20.16 17.88 -16.42
N LEU A 468 -21.43 17.60 -16.72
CA LEU A 468 -21.88 17.01 -17.99
C LEU A 468 -21.56 17.92 -19.18
N LEU A 469 -21.80 19.23 -19.06
CA LEU A 469 -21.45 20.19 -20.12
C LEU A 469 -19.95 20.23 -20.38
N ARG A 470 -19.13 20.23 -19.32
CA ARG A 470 -17.67 20.18 -19.47
C ARG A 470 -17.20 18.91 -20.18
N TYR A 471 -17.80 17.78 -19.87
CA TYR A 471 -17.49 16.52 -20.55
C TYR A 471 -17.84 16.58 -22.02
N LEU A 472 -19.05 17.09 -22.39
CA LEU A 472 -19.51 17.19 -23.77
C LEU A 472 -18.72 18.22 -24.62
N GLN A 473 -18.06 19.18 -23.95
CA GLN A 473 -17.19 20.16 -24.64
C GLN A 473 -15.79 19.62 -24.94
N ALA A 474 -15.41 18.45 -24.37
CA ALA A 474 -14.12 17.84 -24.68
C ALA A 474 -14.17 17.16 -26.06
N ASP A 475 -13.29 17.56 -26.97
CA ASP A 475 -13.25 17.11 -28.38
C ASP A 475 -13.20 15.58 -28.53
N THR A 476 -12.64 14.88 -27.53
CA THR A 476 -12.50 13.42 -27.55
C THR A 476 -13.78 12.67 -27.14
N ALA A 477 -14.77 13.36 -26.59
CA ALA A 477 -16.01 12.75 -26.07
C ALA A 477 -17.12 12.62 -27.14
N ALA A 478 -17.01 13.30 -28.29
CA ALA A 478 -18.11 13.57 -29.21
C ALA A 478 -18.81 12.33 -29.80
N ASP A 479 -18.12 11.19 -29.96
CA ASP A 479 -18.61 10.02 -30.70
C ASP A 479 -18.83 8.76 -29.85
N GLY A 480 -18.87 8.87 -28.51
CA GLY A 480 -18.97 7.72 -27.63
C GLY A 480 -20.37 7.50 -27.04
N LEU A 481 -20.65 6.25 -26.60
CA LEU A 481 -21.88 5.91 -25.88
C LEU A 481 -22.01 6.73 -24.57
N GLY A 482 -20.90 7.13 -23.95
CA GLY A 482 -20.85 8.03 -22.80
C GLY A 482 -21.43 9.41 -23.11
N ALA A 483 -21.10 9.99 -24.30
CA ALA A 483 -21.67 11.27 -24.73
C ALA A 483 -23.19 11.19 -24.93
N THR A 484 -23.67 10.10 -25.53
CA THR A 484 -25.11 9.86 -25.68
C THR A 484 -25.80 9.80 -24.32
N LEU A 485 -25.22 9.05 -23.38
CA LEU A 485 -25.73 8.96 -22.01
C LEU A 485 -25.72 10.32 -21.29
N ALA A 486 -24.66 11.11 -21.47
CA ALA A 486 -24.57 12.45 -20.89
C ALA A 486 -25.66 13.38 -21.44
N LEU A 487 -25.95 13.34 -22.73
CA LEU A 487 -27.02 14.10 -23.36
C LEU A 487 -28.41 13.66 -22.86
N ASP A 488 -28.63 12.36 -22.71
CA ASP A 488 -29.91 11.85 -22.20
C ASP A 488 -30.18 12.32 -20.76
N VAL A 489 -29.18 12.26 -19.91
CA VAL A 489 -29.27 12.76 -18.52
C VAL A 489 -29.44 14.28 -18.50
N ALA A 490 -28.67 15.03 -19.28
CA ALA A 490 -28.75 16.49 -19.33
C ALA A 490 -30.13 16.98 -19.84
N ARG A 491 -30.78 16.22 -20.72
CA ARG A 491 -32.14 16.52 -21.26
C ARG A 491 -33.27 16.05 -20.33
N GLY A 492 -32.98 15.43 -19.21
CA GLY A 492 -33.98 14.87 -18.31
C GLY A 492 -34.73 13.68 -18.88
N ARG A 493 -34.25 13.06 -19.96
CA ARG A 493 -34.85 11.88 -20.57
C ARG A 493 -34.42 10.61 -19.87
N THR A 494 -35.01 10.30 -18.74
CA THR A 494 -34.77 9.06 -17.99
C THR A 494 -35.62 7.88 -18.52
N GLN A 495 -36.02 7.89 -19.79
CA GLN A 495 -36.75 6.77 -20.35
C GLN A 495 -35.86 5.54 -20.50
N ARG A 496 -36.37 4.39 -20.05
CA ARG A 496 -35.81 3.06 -20.26
C ARG A 496 -35.61 2.82 -21.75
N VAL A 497 -34.45 3.07 -22.30
CA VAL A 497 -34.10 2.58 -23.63
C VAL A 497 -33.71 1.12 -23.46
N GLY A 498 -34.64 0.22 -23.77
CA GLY A 498 -34.30 -1.18 -23.98
C GLY A 498 -33.30 -1.24 -25.15
N PHE A 499 -32.22 -1.98 -25.01
CA PHE A 499 -31.17 -2.23 -26.01
C PHE A 499 -31.67 -3.07 -27.22
N SER A 500 -32.92 -2.95 -27.65
CA SER A 500 -33.50 -3.78 -28.68
C SER A 500 -33.52 -3.17 -30.08
N GLN A 501 -32.71 -2.15 -30.36
CA GLN A 501 -32.58 -1.63 -31.73
C GLN A 501 -31.15 -1.22 -32.07
N VAL A 502 -30.26 -2.21 -32.24
CA VAL A 502 -29.27 -2.08 -33.30
C VAL A 502 -29.97 -2.57 -34.57
N ARG A 503 -30.42 -1.61 -35.37
CA ARG A 503 -30.95 -1.86 -36.70
C ARG A 503 -29.96 -2.70 -37.49
N ARG A 504 -30.44 -3.83 -37.96
CA ARG A 504 -30.06 -4.39 -39.24
C ARG A 504 -30.54 -3.39 -40.29
N GLU A 505 -29.64 -2.64 -40.88
CA GLU A 505 -29.84 -2.06 -42.20
C GLU A 505 -28.92 -2.83 -43.13
N ASP A 506 -29.53 -3.31 -44.19
CA ASP A 506 -29.13 -4.20 -45.27
C ASP A 506 -27.79 -3.85 -45.95
#